data_360bc7c504c2425803a9fa5f36002285
#
_entry.id   360bc7c504c2425803a9fa5f36002285
#
_cell.length_a   1.000
_cell.length_b   1.000
_cell.length_c   1.000
_cell.angle_alpha   90.00
_cell.angle_beta   90.00
_cell.angle_gamma   90.00
#
_symmetry.space_group_name_H-M   'P 1'
#
loop_
_entity.id
_entity.type
_entity.pdbx_description
1 polymer ?
#
loop_
_entity_poly.entity_id
_entity_poly.type
_entity_poly.pdbx_seq_one_letter_code
_entity_poly.pdbx_strand_id
1 'polypeptide(L)'
;KIIFENCYLQDRHKIRLCELCGELGVDWVKTSTGFGTGGATVEDIMLMRKYAPPHVQVKAAGGVRTLDALLTFRELGITRAGATRTVDILEECRRRLSGAR
;
A
#
# COMPACT_ATOMS: atom_id res chain seq x y z
N LYS A 1 -0.39 13.69 3.95
CA LYS A 1 -0.64 12.42 3.25
C LYS A 1 -1.45 12.67 1.98
N ILE A 2 -0.96 12.14 0.87
CA ILE A 2 -1.62 12.28 -0.43
C ILE A 2 -2.20 10.91 -0.83
N ILE A 3 -3.47 10.90 -1.22
CA ILE A 3 -4.17 9.69 -1.66
C ILE A 3 -4.26 9.73 -3.18
N PHE A 4 -3.69 8.72 -3.84
CA PHE A 4 -3.65 8.67 -5.31
C PHE A 4 -4.97 8.22 -5.92
N GLU A 5 -5.68 7.29 -5.26
CA GLU A 5 -6.83 6.59 -5.85
C GLU A 5 -6.43 5.95 -7.19
N ASN A 6 -5.46 5.04 -7.12
CA ASN A 6 -4.78 4.46 -8.28
C ASN A 6 -5.72 3.84 -9.33
N CYS A 7 -6.89 3.35 -8.91
CA CYS A 7 -7.84 2.76 -9.84
C CYS A 7 -8.36 3.73 -10.92
N TYR A 8 -8.19 5.04 -10.71
CA TYR A 8 -8.59 6.06 -11.67
C TYR A 8 -7.43 6.66 -12.46
N LEU A 9 -6.20 6.17 -12.24
CA LEU A 9 -4.99 6.76 -12.82
C LEU A 9 -4.31 5.79 -13.79
N GLN A 10 -3.66 6.36 -14.79
CA GLN A 10 -2.70 5.64 -15.63
C GLN A 10 -1.31 5.68 -14.97
N ASP A 11 -0.42 4.77 -15.36
CA ASP A 11 0.91 4.68 -14.75
C ASP A 11 1.70 5.98 -14.85
N ARG A 12 1.62 6.69 -15.95
CA ARG A 12 2.28 7.99 -16.13
C ARG A 12 1.85 9.02 -15.10
N HIS A 13 0.57 8.99 -14.70
CA HIS A 13 0.03 9.88 -13.66
C HIS A 13 0.56 9.50 -12.28
N LYS A 14 0.63 8.21 -12.00
CA LYS A 14 1.16 7.71 -10.72
C LYS A 14 2.63 8.09 -10.56
N ILE A 15 3.42 7.93 -11.61
CA ILE A 15 4.85 8.30 -11.62
C ILE A 15 5.01 9.79 -11.35
N ARG A 16 4.27 10.62 -12.07
CA ARG A 16 4.37 12.07 -11.91
C ARG A 16 3.95 12.51 -10.50
N LEU A 17 2.90 11.91 -9.95
CA LEU A 17 2.47 12.20 -8.58
C LEU A 17 3.53 11.80 -7.56
N CYS A 18 4.20 10.66 -7.74
CA CYS A 18 5.30 10.26 -6.87
C CYS A 18 6.45 11.27 -6.90
N GLU A 19 6.82 11.75 -8.07
CA GLU A 19 7.86 12.77 -8.23
C GLU A 19 7.47 14.08 -7.54
N LEU A 20 6.23 14.54 -7.75
CA LEU A 20 5.71 15.76 -7.12
C LEU A 20 5.68 15.65 -5.59
N CYS A 21 5.25 14.50 -5.07
CA CYS A 21 5.24 14.26 -3.62
C CYS A 21 6.65 14.32 -3.04
N GLY A 22 7.63 13.80 -3.77
CA GLY A 22 9.03 13.90 -3.36
C GLY A 22 9.52 15.34 -3.33
N GLU A 23 9.22 16.11 -4.37
CA GLU A 23 9.62 17.52 -4.46
C GLU A 23 8.97 18.37 -3.36
N LEU A 24 7.71 18.08 -3.02
CA LEU A 24 6.95 18.84 -2.01
C LEU A 24 7.22 18.38 -0.57
N GLY A 25 8.02 17.35 -0.37
CA GLY A 25 8.34 16.84 0.96
C GLY A 25 7.18 16.16 1.67
N VAL A 26 6.28 15.52 0.92
CA VAL A 26 5.16 14.77 1.49
C VAL A 26 5.68 13.55 2.23
N ASP A 27 5.17 13.27 3.43
CA ASP A 27 5.62 12.13 4.24
C ASP A 27 5.03 10.80 3.76
N TRP A 28 3.77 10.81 3.30
CA TRP A 28 3.02 9.61 2.96
C TRP A 28 2.27 9.74 1.66
N VAL A 29 2.29 8.66 0.87
CA VAL A 29 1.39 8.48 -0.27
C VAL A 29 0.57 7.20 -0.04
N LYS A 30 -0.70 7.24 -0.39
CA LYS A 30 -1.65 6.15 -0.17
C LYS A 30 -2.23 5.70 -1.51
N THR A 31 -2.37 4.38 -1.71
CA THR A 31 -2.86 3.83 -2.98
C THR A 31 -4.33 4.18 -3.24
N SER A 32 -5.18 4.08 -2.23
CA SER A 32 -6.63 4.13 -2.41
C SER A 32 -7.34 4.54 -1.13
N THR A 33 -8.59 5.00 -1.26
CA THR A 33 -9.46 5.28 -0.10
C THR A 33 -10.22 4.04 0.38
N GLY A 34 -10.39 3.05 -0.49
CA GLY A 34 -11.31 1.94 -0.28
C GLY A 34 -12.70 2.16 -0.87
N PHE A 35 -12.99 3.38 -1.35
CA PHE A 35 -14.29 3.74 -1.93
C PHE A 35 -14.28 3.77 -3.46
N GLY A 36 -13.10 3.67 -4.09
CA GLY A 36 -12.99 3.62 -5.54
C GLY A 36 -13.29 2.23 -6.09
N THR A 37 -13.14 2.07 -7.40
CA THR A 37 -13.43 0.81 -8.11
C THR A 37 -12.38 -0.28 -7.88
N GLY A 38 -11.21 0.09 -7.35
CA GLY A 38 -10.13 -0.85 -7.03
C GLY A 38 -9.33 -0.41 -5.82
N GLY A 39 -8.48 -1.29 -5.34
CA GLY A 39 -7.62 -1.05 -4.19
C GLY A 39 -6.14 -1.23 -4.50
N ALA A 40 -5.36 -1.59 -3.48
CA ALA A 40 -3.93 -1.80 -3.62
C ALA A 40 -3.64 -3.01 -4.50
N THR A 41 -2.69 -2.86 -5.42
CA THR A 41 -2.17 -3.94 -6.25
C THR A 41 -0.66 -4.02 -6.11
N VAL A 42 -0.10 -5.20 -6.40
CA VAL A 42 1.35 -5.41 -6.39
C VAL A 42 2.05 -4.45 -7.35
N GLU A 43 1.50 -4.32 -8.56
CA GLU A 43 2.06 -3.47 -9.60
C GLU A 43 2.11 -2.00 -9.17
N ASP A 44 1.04 -1.51 -8.57
CA ASP A 44 0.97 -0.12 -8.12
C ASP A 44 1.93 0.16 -6.97
N ILE A 45 2.03 -0.77 -6.03
CA ILE A 45 2.95 -0.62 -4.89
C ILE A 45 4.40 -0.61 -5.37
N MET A 46 4.76 -1.51 -6.28
CA MET A 46 6.09 -1.54 -6.86
C MET A 46 6.41 -0.22 -7.58
N LEU A 47 5.46 0.28 -8.36
CA LEU A 47 5.62 1.53 -9.10
C LEU A 47 5.77 2.72 -8.14
N MET A 48 4.92 2.83 -7.13
CA MET A 48 4.98 3.92 -6.17
C MET A 48 6.28 3.87 -5.36
N ARG A 49 6.73 2.68 -4.94
CA ARG A 49 7.97 2.56 -4.19
C ARG A 49 9.19 2.90 -5.05
N LYS A 50 9.15 2.55 -6.35
CA LYS A 50 10.24 2.83 -7.28
C LYS A 50 10.41 4.32 -7.55
N TYR A 51 9.32 5.05 -7.73
CA TYR A 51 9.36 6.45 -8.14
C TYR A 51 9.22 7.45 -6.99
N ALA A 52 8.68 7.04 -5.85
CA ALA A 52 8.68 7.90 -4.67
C ALA A 52 10.06 7.85 -4.00
N PRO A 53 10.62 9.01 -3.59
CA PRO A 53 11.90 9.02 -2.89
C PRO A 53 11.83 8.23 -1.56
N PRO A 54 12.97 7.76 -1.03
CA PRO A 54 12.99 6.96 0.21
C PRO A 54 12.34 7.64 1.42
N HIS A 55 12.35 8.96 1.49
CA HIS A 55 11.73 9.69 2.60
C HIS A 55 10.20 9.74 2.51
N VAL A 56 9.62 9.39 1.37
CA VAL A 56 8.17 9.30 1.19
C VAL A 56 7.75 7.85 1.42
N GLN A 57 6.88 7.63 2.41
CA GLN A 57 6.42 6.30 2.76
C GLN A 57 5.15 5.95 2.00
N VAL A 58 4.97 4.68 1.68
CA VAL A 58 3.82 4.18 0.93
C VAL A 58 2.88 3.42 1.85
N LYS A 59 1.59 3.78 1.83
CA LYS A 59 0.53 3.08 2.53
C LYS A 59 -0.37 2.37 1.52
N ALA A 60 -0.53 1.06 1.69
CA ALA A 60 -1.47 0.28 0.89
C ALA A 60 -2.86 0.30 1.54
N ALA A 61 -3.89 0.53 0.75
CA ALA A 61 -5.26 0.52 1.24
C ALA A 61 -6.21 0.00 0.16
N GLY A 62 -7.31 -0.65 0.58
CA GLY A 62 -8.22 -1.31 -0.32
C GLY A 62 -7.65 -2.66 -0.78
N GLY A 63 -8.43 -3.73 -0.68
CA GLY A 63 -8.01 -5.05 -1.10
C GLY A 63 -7.05 -5.78 -0.17
N VAL A 64 -6.66 -5.18 0.95
CA VAL A 64 -5.81 -5.84 1.96
C VAL A 64 -6.73 -6.64 2.88
N ARG A 65 -6.98 -7.90 2.53
CA ARG A 65 -7.98 -8.76 3.21
C ARG A 65 -7.38 -9.97 3.90
N THR A 66 -6.14 -10.31 3.61
CA THR A 66 -5.49 -11.49 4.16
C THR A 66 -4.11 -11.15 4.67
N LEU A 67 -3.59 -12.00 5.55
CA LEU A 67 -2.22 -11.86 6.03
C LEU A 67 -1.21 -12.02 4.88
N ASP A 68 -1.46 -12.92 3.94
CA ASP A 68 -0.56 -13.12 2.81
C ASP A 68 -0.43 -11.86 1.95
N ALA A 69 -1.54 -11.18 1.68
CA ALA A 69 -1.51 -9.91 0.94
C ALA A 69 -0.71 -8.86 1.70
N LEU A 70 -0.93 -8.76 3.01
CA LEU A 70 -0.21 -7.80 3.86
C LEU A 70 1.29 -8.06 3.85
N LEU A 71 1.71 -9.32 3.99
CA LEU A 71 3.12 -9.70 3.99
C LEU A 71 3.76 -9.45 2.63
N THR A 72 3.05 -9.74 1.53
CA THR A 72 3.53 -9.45 0.18
C THR A 72 3.78 -7.96 0.01
N PHE A 73 2.83 -7.13 0.40
CA PHE A 73 2.98 -5.67 0.29
C PHE A 73 4.09 -5.13 1.17
N ARG A 74 4.27 -5.69 2.36
CA ARG A 74 5.37 -5.32 3.25
C ARG A 74 6.73 -5.58 2.60
N GLU A 75 6.90 -6.71 1.95
CA GLU A 75 8.14 -7.04 1.24
C GLU A 75 8.40 -6.08 0.08
N LEU A 76 7.35 -5.52 -0.52
CA LEU A 76 7.48 -4.55 -1.60
C LEU A 76 7.82 -3.14 -1.10
N GLY A 77 7.80 -2.91 0.20
CA GLY A 77 8.26 -1.67 0.79
C GLY A 77 7.20 -0.75 1.38
N ILE A 78 5.99 -1.24 1.62
CA ILE A 78 5.01 -0.46 2.39
C ILE A 78 5.36 -0.50 3.88
N THR A 79 4.98 0.55 4.59
CA THR A 79 5.19 0.64 6.04
C THR A 79 3.89 0.69 6.82
N ARG A 80 2.76 0.93 6.15
CA ARG A 80 1.41 0.88 6.73
C ARG A 80 0.42 0.29 5.74
N ALA A 81 -0.63 -0.32 6.28
CA ALA A 81 -1.73 -0.84 5.49
C ALA A 81 -3.06 -0.45 6.13
N GLY A 82 -4.01 -0.05 5.28
CA GLY A 82 -5.40 0.12 5.69
C GLY A 82 -6.17 -1.16 5.35
N ALA A 83 -6.84 -1.73 6.34
CA ALA A 83 -7.58 -2.98 6.17
C ALA A 83 -8.90 -2.93 6.91
N THR A 84 -9.92 -3.60 6.37
CA THR A 84 -11.22 -3.75 7.01
C THR A 84 -11.36 -5.09 7.74
N ARG A 85 -10.45 -6.02 7.48
CA ARG A 85 -10.44 -7.37 8.09
C ARG A 85 -9.30 -7.54 9.07
N THR A 86 -9.06 -6.52 9.88
CA THR A 86 -7.93 -6.50 10.83
C THR A 86 -7.96 -7.67 11.79
N VAL A 87 -9.13 -8.03 12.33
CA VAL A 87 -9.26 -9.16 13.27
C VAL A 87 -8.85 -10.47 12.60
N ASP A 88 -9.35 -10.73 11.39
CA ASP A 88 -9.03 -11.94 10.64
C ASP A 88 -7.53 -12.04 10.35
N ILE A 89 -6.91 -10.93 9.97
CA ILE A 89 -5.47 -10.87 9.69
C ILE A 89 -4.66 -11.15 10.95
N LEU A 90 -5.03 -10.54 12.07
CA LEU A 90 -4.33 -10.74 13.34
C LEU A 90 -4.48 -12.17 13.86
N GLU A 91 -5.65 -12.77 13.73
CA GLU A 91 -5.89 -14.15 14.12
C GLU A 91 -5.07 -15.13 13.29
N GLU A 92 -5.00 -14.90 11.97
CA GLU A 92 -4.16 -15.72 11.09
C GLU A 92 -2.68 -15.59 11.45
N CYS A 93 -2.22 -14.39 11.76
CA CYS A 93 -0.85 -14.16 12.21
C CYS A 93 -0.55 -14.92 13.50
N ARG A 94 -1.45 -14.86 14.47
CA ARG A 94 -1.30 -15.58 15.74
C ARG A 94 -1.28 -17.10 15.52
N ARG A 95 -2.15 -17.59 14.66
CA ARG A 95 -2.22 -19.02 14.33
C ARG A 95 -0.91 -19.51 13.71
N ARG A 96 -0.33 -18.75 12.78
CA ARG A 96 0.95 -19.10 12.13
C ARG A 96 2.10 -19.08 13.11
N LEU A 97 2.12 -18.11 14.01
CA LEU A 97 3.15 -18.03 15.05
C LEU A 97 3.07 -19.22 16.01
N SER A 98 1.87 -19.66 16.34
CA SER A 98 1.67 -20.84 17.19
C SER A 98 2.00 -22.15 16.45
N GLY A 99 1.70 -22.22 15.16
CA GLY A 99 1.92 -23.40 14.33
C GLY A 99 3.31 -23.52 13.73
N ALA A 100 4.11 -22.48 13.82
CA ALA A 100 5.46 -22.43 13.22
C ALA A 100 6.54 -23.13 14.04
N ARG A 101 6.15 -23.87 15.04
CA ARG A 101 7.08 -24.54 15.96
C ARG A 101 7.35 -26.00 15.61
#